data_afdfba6215cd10dacfb2eeed5e9d47d1
#
_entry.id   afdfba6215cd10dacfb2eeed5e9d47d1
#
_cell.length_a   1.000
_cell.length_b   1.000
_cell.length_c   1.000
_cell.angle_alpha   90.00
_cell.angle_beta   90.00
_cell.angle_gamma   90.00
#
_symmetry.space_group_name_H-M   'P 1'
#
loop_
_entity.id
_entity.type
_entity.pdbx_description
1 polymer ?
#
loop_
_entity_poly.entity_id
_entity_poly.type
_entity_poly.pdbx_seq_one_letter_code
_entity_poly.pdbx_strand_id
1 'polypeptide(L)'
;AGQDFEDRVGIDRYARLKLAGIRTGQGLLRWTYRRMRTAVGGVPHDLPDQYELRRLATPYFHSRLSGGEGDMLIGKALWAHQQKKSHMICELSPYSCMPNTMSSGAMAAVIGKHPDLLYAALEIKGDAEVHALSRCQMILTEAKKRAQHEYDEVMERIGLSPEALAGRVS
;
A
#
# COMPACT_ATOMS: atom_id res chain seq x y z
N ALA A 1 -7.10 -5.42 -14.09
CA ALA A 1 -6.41 -5.44 -15.39
C ALA A 1 -7.29 -5.99 -16.51
N GLY A 2 -7.96 -7.16 -16.32
CA GLY A 2 -8.82 -7.74 -17.37
C GLY A 2 -10.06 -6.91 -17.66
N GLN A 3 -10.78 -6.46 -16.64
CA GLN A 3 -11.99 -5.63 -16.82
C GLN A 3 -11.66 -4.26 -17.42
N ASP A 4 -10.52 -3.65 -17.06
CA ASP A 4 -10.08 -2.39 -17.69
C ASP A 4 -9.78 -2.57 -19.17
N PHE A 5 -9.27 -3.71 -19.52
CA PHE A 5 -8.97 -4.00 -20.93
C PHE A 5 -10.27 -4.18 -21.72
N GLU A 6 -11.24 -4.91 -21.18
CA GLU A 6 -12.57 -5.09 -21.81
C GLU A 6 -13.32 -3.76 -21.93
N ASP A 7 -13.25 -2.89 -20.92
CA ASP A 7 -13.94 -1.58 -20.90
C ASP A 7 -13.28 -0.54 -21.82
N ARG A 8 -11.97 -0.63 -22.07
CA ARG A 8 -11.23 0.38 -22.84
C ARG A 8 -11.04 0.05 -24.32
N VAL A 9 -10.98 -1.22 -24.66
CA VAL A 9 -10.60 -1.67 -26.02
C VAL A 9 -11.78 -1.91 -26.92
N GLY A 10 -13.02 -1.79 -26.41
CA GLY A 10 -14.20 -2.09 -27.19
C GLY A 10 -14.22 -3.53 -27.68
N ILE A 11 -15.02 -3.82 -28.70
CA ILE A 11 -15.15 -5.16 -29.29
C ILE A 11 -13.95 -5.43 -30.21
N ASP A 12 -12.80 -5.78 -29.63
CA ASP A 12 -11.67 -6.29 -30.40
C ASP A 12 -11.87 -7.78 -30.71
N ARG A 13 -11.72 -8.15 -31.97
CA ARG A 13 -11.82 -9.55 -32.45
C ARG A 13 -10.94 -10.52 -31.69
N TYR A 14 -9.83 -10.04 -31.12
CA TYR A 14 -8.87 -10.81 -30.34
C TYR A 14 -8.86 -10.52 -28.84
N ALA A 15 -9.84 -9.79 -28.32
CA ALA A 15 -9.89 -9.39 -26.91
C ALA A 15 -9.78 -10.60 -25.96
N ARG A 16 -10.49 -11.68 -26.25
CA ARG A 16 -10.43 -12.93 -25.45
C ARG A 16 -9.05 -13.57 -25.45
N LEU A 17 -8.36 -13.58 -26.59
CA LEU A 17 -7.00 -14.15 -26.69
C LEU A 17 -5.99 -13.28 -25.92
N LYS A 18 -6.09 -11.95 -26.07
CA LYS A 18 -5.26 -10.99 -25.30
C LYS A 18 -5.51 -11.13 -23.81
N LEU A 19 -6.75 -11.26 -23.39
CA LEU A 19 -7.12 -11.46 -21.98
C LEU A 19 -6.56 -12.80 -21.44
N ALA A 20 -6.64 -13.88 -22.21
CA ALA A 20 -6.04 -15.15 -21.85
C ALA A 20 -4.52 -15.03 -21.68
N GLY A 21 -3.83 -14.34 -22.60
CA GLY A 21 -2.40 -14.08 -22.49
C GLY A 21 -2.02 -13.27 -21.24
N ILE A 22 -2.78 -12.21 -20.92
CA ILE A 22 -2.58 -11.42 -19.70
C ILE A 22 -2.79 -12.27 -18.44
N ARG A 23 -3.84 -13.08 -18.38
CA ARG A 23 -4.11 -13.97 -17.25
C ARG A 23 -3.01 -15.01 -17.05
N THR A 24 -2.50 -15.58 -18.14
CA THR A 24 -1.37 -16.52 -18.09
C THR A 24 -0.11 -15.84 -17.58
N GLY A 25 0.21 -14.64 -18.09
CA GLY A 25 1.33 -13.84 -17.61
C GLY A 25 1.21 -13.47 -16.12
N GLN A 26 0.02 -13.09 -15.67
CA GLN A 26 -0.25 -12.84 -14.24
C GLN A 26 -0.06 -14.10 -13.39
N GLY A 27 -0.50 -15.24 -13.87
CA GLY A 27 -0.29 -16.54 -13.21
C GLY A 27 1.18 -16.85 -13.03
N LEU A 28 1.98 -16.66 -14.08
CA LEU A 28 3.41 -16.89 -14.06
C LEU A 28 4.13 -15.95 -13.09
N LEU A 29 3.78 -14.67 -13.10
CA LEU A 29 4.34 -13.68 -12.17
C LEU A 29 4.02 -14.01 -10.72
N ARG A 30 2.77 -14.38 -10.42
CA ARG A 30 2.37 -14.80 -9.07
C ARG A 30 3.11 -16.08 -8.62
N TRP A 31 3.28 -17.04 -9.52
CA TRP A 31 4.03 -18.25 -9.22
C TRP A 31 5.51 -17.96 -8.93
N THR A 32 6.16 -17.16 -9.78
CA THR A 32 7.55 -16.72 -9.58
C THR A 32 7.72 -15.96 -8.27
N TYR A 33 6.81 -15.01 -7.98
CA TYR A 33 6.84 -14.27 -6.72
C TYR A 33 6.74 -15.19 -5.50
N ARG A 34 5.79 -16.13 -5.50
CA ARG A 34 5.63 -17.09 -4.39
C ARG A 34 6.87 -17.94 -4.19
N ARG A 35 7.49 -18.38 -5.28
CA ARG A 35 8.73 -19.17 -5.21
C ARG A 35 9.88 -18.37 -4.61
N MET A 36 10.05 -17.11 -5.04
CA MET A 36 11.05 -16.19 -4.47
C MET A 36 10.76 -15.89 -3.00
N ARG A 37 9.52 -15.64 -2.66
CA ARG A 37 9.08 -15.40 -1.28
C ARG A 37 9.42 -16.57 -0.37
N THR A 38 9.15 -17.79 -0.81
CA THR A 38 9.50 -18.99 -0.04
C THR A 38 11.01 -19.11 0.16
N ALA A 39 11.81 -18.80 -0.86
CA ALA A 39 13.27 -18.84 -0.77
C ALA A 39 13.86 -17.85 0.24
N VAL A 40 13.19 -16.71 0.49
CA VAL A 40 13.62 -15.72 1.52
C VAL A 40 12.87 -15.89 2.85
N GLY A 41 12.36 -17.07 3.14
CA GLY A 41 11.72 -17.38 4.42
C GLY A 41 10.30 -16.84 4.60
N GLY A 42 9.63 -16.41 3.54
CA GLY A 42 8.24 -15.94 3.60
C GLY A 42 8.04 -14.54 4.18
N VAL A 43 9.12 -13.83 4.48
CA VAL A 43 9.10 -12.48 5.10
C VAL A 43 8.33 -11.44 4.29
N PRO A 44 8.46 -11.34 2.95
CA PRO A 44 7.63 -10.43 2.17
C PRO A 44 6.15 -10.84 2.23
N HIS A 45 5.24 -9.88 2.34
CA HIS A 45 3.80 -10.13 2.31
C HIS A 45 3.37 -10.69 0.95
N ASP A 46 2.24 -11.42 0.93
CA ASP A 46 1.63 -11.80 -0.34
C ASP A 46 1.21 -10.58 -1.15
N LEU A 47 1.20 -10.74 -2.47
CA LEU A 47 0.73 -9.68 -3.36
C LEU A 47 -0.76 -9.42 -3.10
N PRO A 48 -1.16 -8.17 -2.82
CA PRO A 48 -2.56 -7.84 -2.66
C PRO A 48 -3.33 -8.08 -3.97
N ASP A 49 -4.59 -8.44 -3.86
CA ASP A 49 -5.45 -8.58 -5.03
C ASP A 49 -5.78 -7.21 -5.61
N GLN A 50 -5.51 -7.02 -6.90
CA GLN A 50 -5.74 -5.77 -7.60
C GLN A 50 -7.23 -5.36 -7.63
N TYR A 51 -8.13 -6.34 -7.62
CA TYR A 51 -9.58 -6.07 -7.56
C TYR A 51 -10.01 -5.57 -6.18
N GLU A 52 -9.39 -6.09 -5.12
CA GLU A 52 -9.61 -5.60 -3.76
C GLU A 52 -9.10 -4.16 -3.61
N LEU A 53 -7.87 -3.87 -4.07
CA LEU A 53 -7.31 -2.52 -4.05
C LEU A 53 -8.21 -1.51 -4.78
N ARG A 54 -8.67 -1.89 -5.96
CA ARG A 54 -9.58 -1.07 -6.75
C ARG A 54 -10.90 -0.82 -6.02
N ARG A 55 -11.51 -1.85 -5.44
CA ARG A 55 -12.74 -1.72 -4.66
C ARG A 55 -12.59 -0.76 -3.51
N LEU A 56 -11.46 -0.81 -2.80
CA LEU A 56 -11.16 0.10 -1.69
C LEU A 56 -10.97 1.54 -2.17
N ALA A 57 -10.31 1.74 -3.30
CA ALA A 57 -10.05 3.07 -3.86
C ALA A 57 -11.29 3.73 -4.48
N THR A 58 -12.22 2.94 -5.07
CA THR A 58 -13.37 3.43 -5.86
C THR A 58 -14.19 4.54 -5.20
N PRO A 59 -14.47 4.55 -3.88
CA PRO A 59 -15.20 5.62 -3.23
C PRO A 59 -14.49 6.98 -3.23
N TYR A 60 -13.18 7.00 -3.43
CA TYR A 60 -12.33 8.19 -3.35
C TYR A 60 -11.71 8.56 -4.70
N PHE A 61 -11.41 7.55 -5.50
CA PHE A 61 -10.76 7.70 -6.79
C PHE A 61 -11.28 6.64 -7.76
N HIS A 62 -12.07 7.07 -8.72
CA HIS A 62 -12.68 6.14 -9.66
C HIS A 62 -11.65 5.59 -10.64
N SER A 63 -11.59 4.27 -10.80
CA SER A 63 -10.61 3.56 -11.62
C SER A 63 -10.66 3.89 -13.13
N ARG A 64 -11.73 4.53 -13.61
CA ARG A 64 -11.84 5.02 -14.99
C ARG A 64 -11.22 6.40 -15.20
N LEU A 65 -10.81 7.08 -14.14
CA LEU A 65 -10.04 8.31 -14.26
C LEU A 65 -8.68 8.01 -14.86
N SER A 66 -8.29 8.75 -15.89
CA SER A 66 -6.97 8.62 -16.54
C SER A 66 -5.88 9.28 -15.69
N GLY A 67 -5.72 8.80 -14.47
CA GLY A 67 -4.78 9.32 -13.49
C GLY A 67 -3.59 8.38 -13.22
N GLY A 68 -3.23 7.52 -14.17
CA GLY A 68 -2.14 6.56 -13.97
C GLY A 68 -2.45 5.56 -12.87
N GLU A 69 -1.57 5.46 -11.88
CA GLU A 69 -1.67 4.53 -10.74
C GLU A 69 -2.35 5.12 -9.48
N GLY A 70 -3.01 6.28 -9.60
CA GLY A 70 -3.59 6.97 -8.43
C GLY A 70 -4.60 6.14 -7.65
N ASP A 71 -5.46 5.37 -8.33
CA ASP A 71 -6.39 4.44 -7.70
C ASP A 71 -5.66 3.32 -6.92
N MET A 72 -4.54 2.83 -7.46
CA MET A 72 -3.74 1.79 -6.83
C MET A 72 -3.01 2.30 -5.59
N LEU A 73 -2.53 3.54 -5.59
CA LEU A 73 -1.87 4.16 -4.43
C LEU A 73 -2.85 4.27 -3.27
N ILE A 74 -4.05 4.80 -3.50
CA ILE A 74 -5.12 4.90 -2.50
C ILE A 74 -5.56 3.51 -2.02
N GLY A 75 -5.77 2.58 -2.94
CA GLY A 75 -6.16 1.21 -2.61
C GLY A 75 -5.14 0.50 -1.73
N LYS A 76 -3.85 0.65 -2.03
CA LYS A 76 -2.76 0.09 -1.20
C LYS A 76 -2.70 0.72 0.18
N ALA A 77 -2.88 2.04 0.28
CA ALA A 77 -2.89 2.74 1.56
C ALA A 77 -4.03 2.22 2.46
N LEU A 78 -5.24 2.16 1.93
CA LEU A 78 -6.40 1.65 2.66
C LEU A 78 -6.25 0.16 3.02
N TRP A 79 -5.77 -0.65 2.09
CA TRP A 79 -5.53 -2.07 2.33
C TRP A 79 -4.49 -2.29 3.44
N ALA A 80 -3.36 -1.58 3.39
CA ALA A 80 -2.32 -1.70 4.41
C ALA A 80 -2.82 -1.26 5.79
N HIS A 81 -3.63 -0.20 5.85
CA HIS A 81 -4.25 0.28 7.07
C HIS A 81 -5.26 -0.73 7.64
N GLN A 82 -6.22 -1.21 6.83
CA GLN A 82 -7.25 -2.16 7.26
C GLN A 82 -6.67 -3.51 7.69
N GLN A 83 -5.62 -3.97 7.03
CA GLN A 83 -4.93 -5.22 7.34
C GLN A 83 -3.88 -5.06 8.46
N LYS A 84 -3.74 -3.87 9.04
CA LYS A 84 -2.73 -3.54 10.07
C LYS A 84 -1.32 -3.96 9.64
N LYS A 85 -0.96 -3.75 8.36
CA LYS A 85 0.35 -4.12 7.81
C LYS A 85 1.44 -3.12 8.16
N SER A 86 1.06 -1.91 8.52
CA SER A 86 1.98 -0.83 8.85
C SER A 86 1.30 0.18 9.77
N HIS A 87 2.08 0.80 10.66
CA HIS A 87 1.61 1.88 11.52
C HIS A 87 1.61 3.24 10.82
N MET A 88 2.25 3.34 9.66
CA MET A 88 2.41 4.58 8.91
C MET A 88 2.55 4.28 7.43
N ILE A 89 2.05 5.17 6.59
CA ILE A 89 2.16 5.09 5.14
C ILE A 89 2.88 6.33 4.63
N CYS A 90 4.00 6.11 3.91
CA CYS A 90 4.71 7.17 3.20
C CYS A 90 4.51 7.00 1.70
N GLU A 91 3.93 8.00 1.07
CA GLU A 91 3.87 8.10 -0.38
C GLU A 91 5.04 8.94 -0.87
N LEU A 92 6.01 8.29 -1.52
CA LEU A 92 7.16 8.97 -2.10
C LEU A 92 6.86 9.30 -3.55
N SER A 93 6.96 10.55 -3.92
CA SER A 93 6.74 11.00 -5.29
C SER A 93 7.86 11.91 -5.77
N PRO A 94 8.25 11.84 -7.06
CA PRO A 94 9.04 12.87 -7.67
C PRO A 94 8.22 14.18 -7.76
N TYR A 95 8.90 15.30 -7.73
CA TYR A 95 8.27 16.62 -7.85
C TYR A 95 7.39 16.70 -9.11
N SER A 96 6.19 17.24 -8.96
CA SER A 96 5.20 17.41 -10.05
C SER A 96 4.75 16.10 -10.72
N CYS A 97 4.81 14.97 -10.04
CA CYS A 97 4.25 13.72 -10.56
C CYS A 97 2.71 13.79 -10.55
N MET A 98 2.09 13.79 -11.74
CA MET A 98 0.65 13.94 -11.89
C MET A 98 -0.17 12.85 -11.15
N PRO A 99 0.12 11.53 -11.29
CA PRO A 99 -0.62 10.49 -10.57
C PRO A 99 -0.56 10.67 -9.05
N ASN A 100 0.62 11.02 -8.51
CA ASN A 100 0.78 11.24 -7.08
C ASN A 100 0.11 12.52 -6.60
N THR A 101 0.08 13.58 -7.39
CA THR A 101 -0.68 14.79 -7.05
C THR A 101 -2.18 14.50 -6.98
N MET A 102 -2.69 13.69 -7.89
CA MET A 102 -4.10 13.27 -7.88
C MET A 102 -4.42 12.37 -6.69
N SER A 103 -3.56 11.39 -6.38
CA SER A 103 -3.74 10.50 -5.23
C SER A 103 -3.65 11.25 -3.91
N SER A 104 -2.68 12.16 -3.76
CA SER A 104 -2.54 12.99 -2.56
C SER A 104 -3.77 13.88 -2.33
N GLY A 105 -4.35 14.42 -3.40
CA GLY A 105 -5.61 15.17 -3.31
C GLY A 105 -6.78 14.32 -2.83
N ALA A 106 -6.91 13.10 -3.35
CA ALA A 106 -7.95 12.16 -2.92
C ALA A 106 -7.68 11.59 -1.51
N MET A 107 -6.42 11.45 -1.11
CA MET A 107 -6.04 11.01 0.25
C MET A 107 -6.52 11.97 1.35
N ALA A 108 -6.73 13.25 1.06
CA ALA A 108 -7.34 14.17 2.01
C ALA A 108 -8.75 13.71 2.45
N ALA A 109 -9.56 13.20 1.51
CA ALA A 109 -10.87 12.62 1.82
C ALA A 109 -10.77 11.28 2.55
N VAL A 110 -9.75 10.48 2.27
CA VAL A 110 -9.47 9.23 2.99
C VAL A 110 -9.13 9.51 4.45
N ILE A 111 -8.20 10.44 4.70
CA ILE A 111 -7.77 10.83 6.05
C ILE A 111 -8.94 11.41 6.85
N GLY A 112 -9.81 12.19 6.19
CA GLY A 112 -11.01 12.73 6.84
C GLY A 112 -11.98 11.65 7.34
N LYS A 113 -12.01 10.46 6.71
CA LYS A 113 -12.82 9.31 7.13
C LYS A 113 -12.07 8.30 8.01
N HIS A 114 -10.76 8.30 7.94
CA HIS A 114 -9.87 7.39 8.69
C HIS A 114 -8.82 8.23 9.45
N PRO A 115 -9.21 8.93 10.53
CA PRO A 115 -8.31 9.83 11.25
C PRO A 115 -7.16 9.10 11.96
N ASP A 116 -7.29 7.79 12.14
CA ASP A 116 -6.27 6.90 12.67
C ASP A 116 -5.21 6.48 11.63
N LEU A 117 -5.43 6.78 10.34
CA LEU A 117 -4.46 6.49 9.28
C LEU A 117 -3.35 7.54 9.30
N LEU A 118 -2.13 7.13 9.67
CA LEU A 118 -0.94 7.98 9.58
C LEU A 118 -0.40 7.98 8.16
N TYR A 119 -0.51 9.12 7.49
CA TYR A 119 -0.10 9.27 6.10
C TYR A 119 0.84 10.46 5.92
N ALA A 120 1.93 10.26 5.18
CA ALA A 120 2.88 11.28 4.76
C ALA A 120 3.04 11.28 3.25
N ALA A 121 2.61 12.33 2.57
CA ALA A 121 3.04 12.61 1.21
C ALA A 121 4.41 13.28 1.25
N LEU A 122 5.41 12.64 0.68
CA LEU A 122 6.80 13.09 0.60
C LEU A 122 7.16 13.33 -0.85
N GLU A 123 7.14 14.59 -1.24
CA GLU A 123 7.55 15.01 -2.58
C GLU A 123 9.07 15.20 -2.59
N ILE A 124 9.76 14.41 -3.41
CA ILE A 124 11.22 14.42 -3.52
C ILE A 124 11.63 15.40 -4.60
N LYS A 125 12.30 16.45 -4.17
CA LYS A 125 12.92 17.46 -5.00
C LYS A 125 14.39 17.59 -4.60
N GLY A 126 15.27 17.89 -5.53
CA GLY A 126 16.72 17.84 -5.31
C GLY A 126 17.27 18.72 -4.18
N ASP A 127 16.51 19.73 -3.76
CA ASP A 127 16.88 20.69 -2.70
C ASP A 127 15.99 20.59 -1.45
N ALA A 128 15.11 19.58 -1.35
CA ALA A 128 14.09 19.49 -0.31
C ALA A 128 14.31 18.33 0.69
N GLU A 129 15.53 17.78 0.77
CA GLU A 129 15.85 16.66 1.66
C GLU A 129 15.48 16.93 3.12
N VAL A 130 15.85 18.11 3.63
CA VAL A 130 15.57 18.50 5.02
C VAL A 130 14.07 18.54 5.31
N HIS A 131 13.27 19.04 4.37
CA HIS A 131 11.81 19.08 4.52
C HIS A 131 11.20 17.67 4.48
N ALA A 132 11.65 16.80 3.58
CA ALA A 132 11.19 15.44 3.50
C ALA A 132 11.52 14.65 4.78
N LEU A 133 12.76 14.77 5.28
CA LEU A 133 13.19 14.15 6.53
C LEU A 133 12.38 14.65 7.72
N SER A 134 12.18 15.98 7.85
CA SER A 134 11.42 16.57 8.94
C SER A 134 9.97 16.06 8.98
N ARG A 135 9.29 16.03 7.83
CA ARG A 135 7.93 15.48 7.72
C ARG A 135 7.87 13.98 8.06
N CYS A 136 8.83 13.22 7.56
CA CYS A 136 8.92 11.79 7.86
C CYS A 136 9.15 11.57 9.36
N GLN A 137 10.05 12.31 10.01
CA GLN A 137 10.33 12.19 11.43
C GLN A 137 9.13 12.52 12.32
N MET A 138 8.35 13.56 11.98
CA MET A 138 7.13 13.90 12.71
C MET A 138 6.15 12.74 12.75
N ILE A 139 5.83 12.16 11.60
CA ILE A 139 4.86 11.06 11.50
C ILE A 139 5.44 9.77 12.07
N LEU A 140 6.75 9.52 11.87
CA LEU A 140 7.44 8.36 12.44
C LEU A 140 7.40 8.38 13.98
N THR A 141 7.49 9.55 14.61
CA THR A 141 7.37 9.69 16.07
C THR A 141 6.00 9.21 16.56
N GLU A 142 4.94 9.60 15.88
CA GLU A 142 3.59 9.15 16.21
C GLU A 142 3.41 7.65 15.92
N ALA A 143 3.93 7.16 14.79
CA ALA A 143 3.90 5.73 14.45
C ALA A 143 4.62 4.87 15.50
N LYS A 144 5.76 5.33 16.00
CA LYS A 144 6.50 4.64 17.08
C LYS A 144 5.70 4.58 18.38
N LYS A 145 5.02 5.67 18.77
CA LYS A 145 4.15 5.69 19.95
C LYS A 145 3.03 4.67 19.85
N ARG A 146 2.36 4.61 18.69
CA ARG A 146 1.29 3.63 18.45
C ARG A 146 1.81 2.19 18.47
N ALA A 147 2.95 1.94 17.83
CA ALA A 147 3.57 0.63 17.84
C ALA A 147 3.95 0.18 19.26
N GLN A 148 4.47 1.11 20.08
CA GLN A 148 4.79 0.82 21.46
C GLN A 148 3.52 0.51 22.28
N HIS A 149 2.47 1.30 22.12
CA HIS A 149 1.21 1.07 22.81
C HIS A 149 0.59 -0.29 22.45
N GLU A 150 0.55 -0.65 21.16
CA GLU A 150 0.07 -1.96 20.71
C GLU A 150 0.94 -3.10 21.28
N TYR A 151 2.25 -2.90 21.34
CA TYR A 151 3.16 -3.86 21.94
C TYR A 151 2.86 -4.07 23.44
N ASP A 152 2.70 -2.98 24.18
CA ASP A 152 2.44 -3.02 25.62
C ASP A 152 1.07 -3.69 25.91
N GLU A 153 0.01 -3.37 25.13
CA GLU A 153 -1.29 -4.05 25.23
C GLU A 153 -1.20 -5.55 24.97
N VAL A 154 -0.40 -5.96 23.98
CA VAL A 154 -0.20 -7.39 23.68
C VAL A 154 0.54 -8.07 24.82
N MET A 155 1.57 -7.42 25.37
CA MET A 155 2.34 -7.96 26.49
C MET A 155 1.51 -8.15 27.74
N GLU A 156 0.67 -7.17 28.10
CA GLU A 156 -0.30 -7.30 29.19
C GLU A 156 -1.26 -8.47 28.99
N ARG A 157 -1.82 -8.59 27.77
CA ARG A 157 -2.76 -9.67 27.47
C ARG A 157 -2.15 -11.06 27.52
N ILE A 158 -0.86 -11.20 27.21
CA ILE A 158 -0.13 -12.48 27.23
C ILE A 158 0.43 -12.77 28.62
N GLY A 159 0.54 -11.76 29.50
CA GLY A 159 1.13 -11.88 30.83
C GLY A 159 2.63 -12.17 30.81
N LEU A 160 3.34 -11.75 29.75
CA LEU A 160 4.79 -11.91 29.60
C LEU A 160 5.52 -10.58 29.80
N SER A 161 6.63 -10.61 30.54
CA SER A 161 7.54 -9.45 30.57
C SER A 161 8.45 -9.42 29.34
N PRO A 162 8.91 -8.23 28.90
CA PRO A 162 9.87 -8.10 27.80
C PRO A 162 11.15 -8.91 28.01
N GLU A 163 11.60 -9.03 29.27
CA GLU A 163 12.79 -9.79 29.66
C GLU A 163 12.60 -11.30 29.47
N ALA A 164 11.39 -11.82 29.74
CA ALA A 164 11.06 -13.23 29.54
C ALA A 164 11.00 -13.61 28.05
N LEU A 165 10.73 -12.67 27.15
CA LEU A 165 10.80 -12.88 25.69
C LEU A 165 12.23 -12.85 25.17
N ALA A 166 13.05 -11.92 25.65
CA ALA A 166 14.45 -11.82 25.23
C ALA A 166 15.24 -13.10 25.55
N GLY A 167 14.93 -13.76 26.67
CA GLY A 167 15.56 -15.05 27.05
C GLY A 167 15.06 -16.26 26.24
N ARG A 168 14.05 -16.14 25.39
CA ARG A 168 13.56 -17.24 24.54
C ARG A 168 14.06 -17.16 23.09
N VAL A 169 14.65 -16.06 22.69
CA VAL A 169 15.14 -15.79 21.32
C VAL A 169 16.69 -15.92 21.25
N SER A 170 17.35 -16.05 22.36
CA SER A 170 18.79 -16.41 22.47
C SER A 170 18.95 -17.94 22.55
#